data_a5c39bd66fd5d945467a540c51f0b82f
#
_entry.id   a5c39bd66fd5d945467a540c51f0b82f
#
_cell.length_a   1.000
_cell.length_b   1.000
_cell.length_c   1.000
_cell.angle_alpha   90.00
_cell.angle_beta   90.00
_cell.angle_gamma   90.00
#
_symmetry.space_group_name_H-M   'P 1'
#
loop_
_entity.id
_entity.type
_entity.pdbx_description
1 polymer ?
#
loop_
_entity_poly.entity_id
_entity_poly.type
_entity_poly.pdbx_seq_one_letter_code
_entity_poly.pdbx_strand_id
1 'polypeptide(L)'
;MMKFPQTWAARLAHKIRQTKRLSKKSIALLFLLAGSALVALTALMFAYLADLALEWNALLVGKYPWFAWVALPLGLPLLAWFTRKFAPYTSGSGIPQVIASLSLPYGAQKTRLIRLGETFFKIPLTFLGMILGASIGREGPSVQVGAAVMNAWGAWCKKHGLAFRGMQENDLIAAGAAGGLAAAFNAPLAGVVFAIEELGRGVLLRWERQILMGVLAAGFIQVAIQGNNPYFSGFQGHELPNMLMWAVVSGIVCGVAGGLFGSFLYRGAAAFAPVRWRSFIRRHLLVVAFAMGILLALLGTFYQGKTYGTGYHEAAAALKGAYEAPFGLAAAKWAATVFSYWAGIPGGIFTPSLTIGAMIGEHMASFAQLGDASNVAVLLCMAAFLAAATQSPLTAAVVVMEMTGGQNLLFWMLLTCIFASQVSRQFSPHPFYHAAGLRFRRHIEAESGHVQHEKKE
;
A
#
# COMPACT_ATOMS: atom_id res chain seq x y z
N MET A 1 10.06 58.52 -25.45
CA MET A 1 10.18 57.18 -26.04
C MET A 1 8.78 56.68 -26.42
N MET A 2 8.43 56.79 -27.69
CA MET A 2 7.13 56.38 -28.23
C MET A 2 7.06 54.83 -28.31
N LYS A 3 6.07 54.25 -27.64
CA LYS A 3 5.77 52.80 -27.80
C LYS A 3 5.15 52.60 -29.16
N PHE A 4 5.85 51.87 -30.06
CA PHE A 4 5.30 51.44 -31.34
C PHE A 4 4.07 50.55 -31.09
N PRO A 5 2.94 50.80 -31.79
CA PRO A 5 1.76 49.96 -31.69
C PRO A 5 2.10 48.56 -32.19
N GLN A 6 1.88 47.52 -31.39
CA GLN A 6 2.02 46.13 -31.83
C GLN A 6 1.15 45.93 -33.07
N THR A 7 1.78 45.58 -34.20
CA THR A 7 1.08 45.37 -35.47
C THR A 7 0.03 44.27 -35.32
N TRP A 8 -1.11 44.41 -35.96
CA TRP A 8 -2.21 43.44 -35.98
C TRP A 8 -1.69 41.98 -36.21
N ALA A 9 -0.72 41.81 -37.11
CA ALA A 9 -0.07 40.53 -37.38
C ALA A 9 0.65 39.93 -36.15
N ALA A 10 1.31 40.74 -35.33
CA ALA A 10 1.95 40.30 -34.07
C ALA A 10 0.93 39.82 -33.05
N ARG A 11 -0.22 40.52 -32.90
CA ARG A 11 -1.32 40.11 -32.02
C ARG A 11 -1.98 38.85 -32.52
N LEU A 12 -2.20 38.67 -33.84
CA LEU A 12 -2.74 37.48 -34.43
C LEU A 12 -1.79 36.28 -34.25
N ALA A 13 -0.51 36.45 -34.53
CA ALA A 13 0.51 35.42 -34.32
C ALA A 13 0.62 35.00 -32.83
N HIS A 14 0.51 35.98 -31.91
CA HIS A 14 0.48 35.69 -30.47
C HIS A 14 -0.77 34.88 -30.08
N LYS A 15 -1.94 35.26 -30.60
CA LYS A 15 -3.22 34.55 -30.36
C LYS A 15 -3.21 33.13 -30.93
N ILE A 16 -2.69 32.93 -32.12
CA ILE A 16 -2.51 31.60 -32.75
C ILE A 16 -1.54 30.73 -31.93
N ARG A 17 -0.42 31.30 -31.48
CA ARG A 17 0.53 30.58 -30.61
C ARG A 17 -0.11 30.21 -29.25
N GLN A 18 -0.91 31.09 -28.68
CA GLN A 18 -1.63 30.88 -27.45
C GLN A 18 -2.67 29.76 -27.60
N THR A 19 -3.47 29.79 -28.68
CA THR A 19 -4.46 28.74 -28.99
C THR A 19 -3.80 27.39 -29.25
N LYS A 20 -2.68 27.32 -30.00
CA LYS A 20 -1.90 26.10 -30.18
C LYS A 20 -1.27 25.58 -28.87
N ARG A 21 -0.86 26.48 -27.96
CA ARG A 21 -0.36 26.09 -26.63
C ARG A 21 -1.48 25.54 -25.73
N LEU A 22 -2.66 26.16 -25.76
CA LEU A 22 -3.85 25.71 -25.02
C LEU A 22 -4.30 24.32 -25.53
N SER A 23 -4.42 24.14 -26.86
CA SER A 23 -4.76 22.87 -27.47
C SER A 23 -3.79 21.73 -27.06
N LYS A 24 -2.48 21.98 -27.05
CA LYS A 24 -1.47 20.99 -26.63
C LYS A 24 -1.54 20.65 -25.14
N LYS A 25 -1.88 21.60 -24.28
CA LYS A 25 -2.08 21.35 -22.84
C LYS A 25 -3.35 20.54 -22.59
N SER A 26 -4.43 20.84 -23.31
CA SER A 26 -5.69 20.09 -23.20
C SER A 26 -5.54 18.64 -23.67
N ILE A 27 -4.79 18.41 -24.76
CA ILE A 27 -4.47 17.07 -25.24
C ILE A 27 -3.65 16.29 -24.18
N ALA A 28 -2.60 16.89 -23.62
CA ALA A 28 -1.81 16.25 -22.56
C ALA A 28 -2.66 15.88 -21.32
N LEU A 29 -3.61 16.76 -20.96
CA LEU A 29 -4.55 16.49 -19.88
C LEU A 29 -5.47 15.28 -20.20
N LEU A 30 -6.02 15.23 -21.42
CA LEU A 30 -6.87 14.09 -21.84
C LEU A 30 -6.11 12.76 -21.78
N PHE A 31 -4.83 12.75 -22.17
CA PHE A 31 -4.01 11.54 -22.07
C PHE A 31 -3.69 11.16 -20.61
N LEU A 32 -3.48 12.15 -19.75
CA LEU A 32 -3.32 11.90 -18.32
C LEU A 32 -4.60 11.28 -17.71
N LEU A 33 -5.77 11.84 -18.04
CA LEU A 33 -7.07 11.31 -17.60
C LEU A 33 -7.30 9.89 -18.11
N ALA A 34 -6.97 9.61 -19.37
CA ALA A 34 -7.05 8.26 -19.92
C ALA A 34 -6.12 7.28 -19.20
N GLY A 35 -4.88 7.68 -18.89
CA GLY A 35 -3.97 6.88 -18.06
C GLY A 35 -4.51 6.64 -16.65
N SER A 36 -5.09 7.66 -16.03
CA SER A 36 -5.73 7.55 -14.70
C SER A 36 -6.95 6.61 -14.73
N ALA A 37 -7.71 6.61 -15.83
CA ALA A 37 -8.81 5.67 -16.02
C ALA A 37 -8.32 4.22 -16.13
N LEU A 38 -7.22 3.98 -16.84
CA LEU A 38 -6.60 2.65 -16.92
C LEU A 38 -6.11 2.18 -15.55
N VAL A 39 -5.51 3.08 -14.75
CA VAL A 39 -5.08 2.78 -13.37
C VAL A 39 -6.30 2.42 -12.51
N ALA A 40 -7.37 3.23 -12.54
CA ALA A 40 -8.59 2.99 -11.76
C ALA A 40 -9.26 1.66 -12.14
N LEU A 41 -9.43 1.39 -13.43
CA LEU A 41 -10.01 0.13 -13.92
C LEU A 41 -9.18 -1.09 -13.51
N THR A 42 -7.84 -0.99 -13.55
CA THR A 42 -6.96 -2.06 -13.11
C THR A 42 -7.06 -2.28 -11.60
N ALA A 43 -7.15 -1.20 -10.81
CA ALA A 43 -7.33 -1.28 -9.36
C ALA A 43 -8.71 -1.89 -9.01
N LEU A 44 -9.78 -1.51 -9.73
CA LEU A 44 -11.12 -2.09 -9.60
C LEU A 44 -11.13 -3.61 -9.87
N MET A 45 -10.52 -4.01 -10.99
CA MET A 45 -10.39 -5.43 -11.34
C MET A 45 -9.66 -6.19 -10.23
N PHE A 46 -8.57 -5.62 -9.72
CA PHE A 46 -7.79 -6.25 -8.65
C PHE A 46 -8.60 -6.31 -7.34
N ALA A 47 -9.39 -5.26 -7.05
CA ALA A 47 -10.28 -5.25 -5.91
C ALA A 47 -11.29 -6.39 -5.97
N TYR A 48 -11.99 -6.52 -7.10
CA TYR A 48 -12.96 -7.59 -7.33
C TYR A 48 -12.34 -8.99 -7.17
N LEU A 49 -11.16 -9.20 -7.77
CA LEU A 49 -10.44 -10.47 -7.64
C LEU A 49 -10.04 -10.77 -6.18
N ALA A 50 -9.60 -9.77 -5.43
CA ALA A 50 -9.21 -9.96 -4.04
C ALA A 50 -10.41 -10.31 -3.16
N ASP A 51 -11.56 -9.67 -3.36
CA ASP A 51 -12.80 -9.97 -2.63
C ASP A 51 -13.27 -11.40 -2.95
N LEU A 52 -13.25 -11.79 -4.23
CA LEU A 52 -13.53 -13.17 -4.66
C LEU A 52 -12.56 -14.18 -4.03
N ALA A 53 -11.26 -13.84 -3.90
CA ALA A 53 -10.28 -14.71 -3.27
C ALA A 53 -10.57 -14.94 -1.78
N LEU A 54 -11.02 -13.91 -1.07
CA LEU A 54 -11.41 -14.01 0.35
C LEU A 54 -12.67 -14.87 0.52
N GLU A 55 -13.67 -14.70 -0.36
CA GLU A 55 -14.87 -15.54 -0.36
C GLU A 55 -14.51 -17.03 -0.62
N TRP A 56 -13.66 -17.30 -1.61
CA TRP A 56 -13.23 -18.66 -1.89
C TRP A 56 -12.42 -19.25 -0.74
N ASN A 57 -11.54 -18.48 -0.11
CA ASN A 57 -10.83 -18.96 1.07
C ASN A 57 -11.79 -19.32 2.18
N ALA A 58 -12.77 -18.46 2.50
CA ALA A 58 -13.77 -18.72 3.53
C ALA A 58 -14.61 -19.99 3.23
N LEU A 59 -15.03 -20.17 1.97
CA LEU A 59 -15.75 -21.36 1.53
C LEU A 59 -14.91 -22.64 1.64
N LEU A 60 -13.64 -22.59 1.21
CA LEU A 60 -12.74 -23.74 1.24
C LEU A 60 -12.38 -24.14 2.67
N VAL A 61 -12.06 -23.18 3.53
CA VAL A 61 -11.75 -23.45 4.95
C VAL A 61 -12.98 -23.94 5.70
N GLY A 62 -14.17 -23.35 5.43
CA GLY A 62 -15.42 -23.79 6.05
C GLY A 62 -15.83 -25.20 5.63
N LYS A 63 -15.68 -25.57 4.36
CA LYS A 63 -16.03 -26.88 3.83
C LYS A 63 -15.00 -27.97 4.13
N TYR A 64 -13.72 -27.59 4.14
CA TYR A 64 -12.60 -28.53 4.31
C TYR A 64 -11.65 -28.02 5.41
N PRO A 65 -11.83 -28.39 6.68
CA PRO A 65 -10.99 -27.91 7.80
C PRO A 65 -9.50 -28.20 7.64
N TRP A 66 -9.15 -29.26 6.88
CA TRP A 66 -7.76 -29.61 6.58
C TRP A 66 -7.12 -28.75 5.48
N PHE A 67 -7.93 -27.97 4.71
CA PHE A 67 -7.46 -27.20 3.56
C PHE A 67 -6.26 -26.31 3.91
N ALA A 68 -6.34 -25.52 4.96
CA ALA A 68 -5.28 -24.61 5.36
C ALA A 68 -3.96 -25.34 5.70
N TRP A 69 -4.04 -26.56 6.27
CA TRP A 69 -2.88 -27.38 6.64
C TRP A 69 -2.13 -27.96 5.46
N VAL A 70 -2.74 -28.03 4.30
CA VAL A 70 -2.12 -28.47 3.05
C VAL A 70 -1.79 -27.28 2.16
N ALA A 71 -2.77 -26.40 1.99
CA ALA A 71 -2.67 -25.28 1.05
C ALA A 71 -1.60 -24.25 1.44
N LEU A 72 -1.49 -23.88 2.72
CA LEU A 72 -0.49 -22.90 3.16
C LEU A 72 0.94 -23.47 3.12
N PRO A 73 1.26 -24.65 3.69
CA PRO A 73 2.63 -25.17 3.67
C PRO A 73 3.15 -25.51 2.26
N LEU A 74 2.28 -25.93 1.34
CA LEU A 74 2.69 -26.28 -0.02
C LEU A 74 2.55 -25.10 -0.98
N GLY A 75 1.49 -24.31 -0.85
CA GLY A 75 1.20 -23.22 -1.75
C GLY A 75 2.13 -22.01 -1.58
N LEU A 76 2.51 -21.64 -0.34
CA LEU A 76 3.42 -20.50 -0.13
C LEU A 76 4.81 -20.72 -0.74
N PRO A 77 5.48 -21.88 -0.57
CA PRO A 77 6.72 -22.17 -1.29
C PRO A 77 6.56 -22.14 -2.81
N LEU A 78 5.45 -22.67 -3.34
CA LEU A 78 5.18 -22.65 -4.78
C LEU A 78 5.03 -21.22 -5.29
N LEU A 79 4.28 -20.36 -4.60
CA LEU A 79 4.14 -18.94 -4.92
C LEU A 79 5.48 -18.20 -4.82
N ALA A 80 6.25 -18.44 -3.76
CA ALA A 80 7.57 -17.84 -3.58
C ALA A 80 8.56 -18.28 -4.67
N TRP A 81 8.53 -19.55 -5.08
CA TRP A 81 9.33 -20.05 -6.20
C TRP A 81 8.95 -19.39 -7.51
N PHE A 82 7.64 -19.33 -7.81
CA PHE A 82 7.13 -18.69 -9.03
C PHE A 82 7.51 -17.20 -9.07
N THR A 83 7.30 -16.49 -7.96
CA THR A 83 7.67 -15.09 -7.81
C THR A 83 9.14 -14.87 -8.12
N ARG A 84 10.04 -15.66 -7.51
CA ARG A 84 11.49 -15.50 -7.74
C ARG A 84 11.91 -15.80 -9.17
N LYS A 85 11.28 -16.78 -9.82
CA LYS A 85 11.67 -17.23 -11.15
C LYS A 85 11.13 -16.33 -12.28
N PHE A 86 9.88 -15.88 -12.16
CA PHE A 86 9.19 -15.20 -13.27
C PHE A 86 8.91 -13.72 -13.01
N ALA A 87 8.84 -13.30 -11.75
CA ALA A 87 8.49 -11.93 -11.38
C ALA A 87 9.22 -11.46 -10.10
N PRO A 88 10.56 -11.46 -10.08
CA PRO A 88 11.38 -11.24 -8.88
C PRO A 88 11.12 -9.91 -8.19
N TYR A 89 10.71 -8.88 -8.94
CA TYR A 89 10.41 -7.56 -8.39
C TYR A 89 8.97 -7.38 -7.92
N THR A 90 8.17 -8.47 -7.88
CA THR A 90 6.78 -8.41 -7.38
C THR A 90 6.64 -8.92 -5.94
N SER A 91 7.69 -9.44 -5.30
CA SER A 91 7.62 -9.90 -3.91
C SER A 91 7.26 -8.77 -2.94
N GLY A 92 6.52 -9.10 -1.87
CA GLY A 92 6.10 -8.16 -0.84
C GLY A 92 5.10 -7.09 -1.32
N SER A 93 5.08 -5.94 -0.63
CA SER A 93 4.03 -4.92 -0.78
C SER A 93 3.97 -4.27 -2.18
N GLY A 94 5.07 -3.87 -2.76
CA GLY A 94 5.10 -3.09 -4.01
C GLY A 94 5.41 -1.61 -3.82
N ILE A 95 5.05 -1.03 -2.70
CA ILE A 95 5.39 0.36 -2.36
C ILE A 95 6.91 0.57 -2.31
N PRO A 96 7.72 -0.31 -1.67
CA PRO A 96 9.17 -0.20 -1.70
C PRO A 96 9.77 -0.18 -3.10
N GLN A 97 9.24 -0.97 -4.02
CA GLN A 97 9.70 -1.01 -5.41
C GLN A 97 9.44 0.30 -6.14
N VAL A 98 8.28 0.93 -5.90
CA VAL A 98 7.95 2.24 -6.48
C VAL A 98 8.86 3.32 -5.91
N ILE A 99 9.10 3.36 -4.58
CA ILE A 99 10.02 4.30 -3.93
C ILE A 99 11.43 4.13 -4.49
N ALA A 100 11.90 2.89 -4.63
CA ALA A 100 13.19 2.60 -5.22
C ALA A 100 13.28 3.08 -6.68
N SER A 101 12.23 2.80 -7.48
CA SER A 101 12.15 3.28 -8.87
C SER A 101 12.22 4.80 -8.95
N LEU A 102 11.48 5.54 -8.11
CA LEU A 102 11.51 7.00 -8.07
C LEU A 102 12.89 7.57 -7.68
N SER A 103 13.65 6.85 -6.84
CA SER A 103 14.97 7.27 -6.36
C SER A 103 16.12 6.93 -7.30
N LEU A 104 15.91 6.05 -8.29
CA LEU A 104 16.92 5.69 -9.29
C LEU A 104 17.03 6.77 -10.38
N PRO A 105 18.22 6.93 -11.00
CA PRO A 105 18.39 7.82 -12.15
C PRO A 105 17.53 7.36 -13.34
N TYR A 106 17.32 8.27 -14.30
CA TYR A 106 16.56 7.94 -15.51
C TYR A 106 17.23 6.79 -16.31
N GLY A 107 16.41 5.92 -16.88
CA GLY A 107 16.89 4.83 -17.74
C GLY A 107 16.26 3.47 -17.46
N ALA A 108 16.79 2.44 -18.09
CA ALA A 108 16.25 1.07 -18.04
C ALA A 108 16.22 0.46 -16.63
N GLN A 109 17.15 0.86 -15.75
CA GLN A 109 17.23 0.39 -14.36
C GLN A 109 16.01 0.81 -13.55
N LYS A 110 15.57 2.06 -13.75
CA LYS A 110 14.42 2.65 -13.08
C LYS A 110 13.13 1.90 -13.40
N THR A 111 12.90 1.63 -14.67
CA THR A 111 11.66 0.98 -15.14
C THR A 111 11.63 -0.52 -14.86
N ARG A 112 12.76 -1.14 -14.51
CA ARG A 112 12.84 -2.57 -14.23
C ARG A 112 11.98 -2.99 -13.04
N LEU A 113 11.92 -2.17 -11.97
CA LEU A 113 11.13 -2.43 -10.76
C LEU A 113 9.60 -2.30 -10.96
N ILE A 114 9.19 -1.62 -12.06
CA ILE A 114 7.79 -1.34 -12.40
C ILE A 114 7.46 -1.74 -13.84
N ARG A 115 8.19 -2.71 -14.40
CA ARG A 115 7.94 -3.22 -15.74
C ARG A 115 6.57 -3.88 -15.81
N LEU A 116 5.68 -3.38 -16.68
CA LEU A 116 4.28 -3.80 -16.72
C LEU A 116 4.12 -5.32 -16.85
N GLY A 117 4.89 -5.97 -17.74
CA GLY A 117 4.82 -7.41 -17.97
C GLY A 117 5.13 -8.26 -16.72
N GLU A 118 6.11 -7.84 -15.90
CA GLU A 118 6.44 -8.53 -14.65
C GLU A 118 5.46 -8.13 -13.53
N THR A 119 5.16 -6.83 -13.43
CA THR A 119 4.28 -6.30 -12.37
C THR A 119 2.86 -6.87 -12.49
N PHE A 120 2.40 -7.18 -13.68
CA PHE A 120 1.08 -7.76 -13.89
C PHE A 120 0.91 -9.12 -13.18
N PHE A 121 1.98 -9.92 -13.06
CA PHE A 121 1.95 -11.17 -12.28
C PHE A 121 1.63 -10.96 -10.80
N LYS A 122 1.79 -9.75 -10.29
CA LYS A 122 1.45 -9.43 -8.90
C LYS A 122 -0.04 -9.67 -8.61
N ILE A 123 -0.92 -9.40 -9.56
CA ILE A 123 -2.37 -9.59 -9.41
C ILE A 123 -2.71 -11.07 -9.16
N PRO A 124 -2.43 -12.01 -10.07
CA PRO A 124 -2.77 -13.42 -9.86
C PRO A 124 -2.01 -14.05 -8.69
N LEU A 125 -0.76 -13.65 -8.41
CA LEU A 125 -0.01 -14.19 -7.29
C LEU A 125 -0.56 -13.73 -5.95
N THR A 126 -1.00 -12.47 -5.81
CA THR A 126 -1.68 -11.98 -4.60
C THR A 126 -3.05 -12.65 -4.44
N PHE A 127 -3.81 -12.78 -5.53
CA PHE A 127 -5.09 -13.50 -5.55
C PHE A 127 -4.94 -14.94 -5.01
N LEU A 128 -3.99 -15.69 -5.56
CA LEU A 128 -3.70 -17.05 -5.09
C LEU A 128 -3.24 -17.08 -3.62
N GLY A 129 -2.38 -16.11 -3.21
CA GLY A 129 -1.96 -16.00 -1.81
C GLY A 129 -3.13 -15.79 -0.85
N MET A 130 -4.13 -14.99 -1.24
CA MET A 130 -5.35 -14.78 -0.45
C MET A 130 -6.22 -16.03 -0.39
N ILE A 131 -6.41 -16.76 -1.51
CA ILE A 131 -7.14 -18.04 -1.53
C ILE A 131 -6.51 -19.05 -0.58
N LEU A 132 -5.16 -19.12 -0.56
CA LEU A 132 -4.45 -20.04 0.32
C LEU A 132 -4.60 -19.68 1.82
N GLY A 133 -5.00 -18.46 2.15
CA GLY A 133 -5.17 -17.98 3.52
C GLY A 133 -3.99 -17.14 4.05
N ALA A 134 -3.09 -16.66 3.19
CA ALA A 134 -2.04 -15.74 3.61
C ALA A 134 -2.62 -14.43 4.13
N SER A 135 -2.07 -13.88 5.22
CA SER A 135 -2.47 -12.58 5.77
C SER A 135 -1.81 -11.44 5.01
N ILE A 136 -2.42 -11.05 3.91
CA ILE A 136 -1.92 -10.03 2.96
C ILE A 136 -3.06 -9.14 2.46
N GLY A 137 -2.72 -7.92 2.04
CA GLY A 137 -3.62 -6.95 1.42
C GLY A 137 -3.31 -6.71 -0.07
N ARG A 138 -4.22 -6.05 -0.77
CA ARG A 138 -4.15 -5.71 -2.20
C ARG A 138 -3.63 -4.30 -2.47
N GLU A 139 -3.61 -3.43 -1.48
CA GLU A 139 -3.42 -1.99 -1.64
C GLU A 139 -1.98 -1.64 -2.06
N GLY A 140 -0.98 -2.18 -1.35
CA GLY A 140 0.41 -2.06 -1.76
C GLY A 140 0.69 -2.58 -3.17
N PRO A 141 0.21 -3.79 -3.51
CA PRO A 141 0.19 -4.27 -4.88
C PRO A 141 -0.44 -3.32 -5.90
N SER A 142 -1.59 -2.71 -5.59
CA SER A 142 -2.27 -1.73 -6.45
C SER A 142 -1.41 -0.48 -6.72
N VAL A 143 -0.61 -0.06 -5.75
CA VAL A 143 0.36 1.04 -5.92
C VAL A 143 1.41 0.70 -6.97
N GLN A 144 2.00 -0.49 -6.94
CA GLN A 144 3.01 -0.91 -7.92
C GLN A 144 2.39 -1.12 -9.31
N VAL A 145 1.23 -1.76 -9.37
CA VAL A 145 0.51 -1.98 -10.65
C VAL A 145 0.09 -0.65 -11.25
N GLY A 146 -0.46 0.28 -10.47
CA GLY A 146 -0.82 1.62 -10.92
C GLY A 146 0.38 2.40 -11.47
N ALA A 147 1.52 2.35 -10.78
CA ALA A 147 2.78 2.92 -11.26
C ALA A 147 3.21 2.32 -12.61
N ALA A 148 3.15 0.99 -12.75
CA ALA A 148 3.53 0.27 -13.96
C ALA A 148 2.61 0.61 -15.14
N VAL A 149 1.29 0.65 -14.91
CA VAL A 149 0.28 0.99 -15.94
C VAL A 149 0.48 2.42 -16.43
N MET A 150 0.59 3.39 -15.52
CA MET A 150 0.78 4.80 -15.90
C MET A 150 2.12 5.03 -16.62
N ASN A 151 3.19 4.38 -16.17
CA ASN A 151 4.50 4.45 -16.82
C ASN A 151 4.46 3.85 -18.23
N ALA A 152 3.84 2.67 -18.41
CA ALA A 152 3.67 2.04 -19.72
C ALA A 152 2.81 2.88 -20.67
N TRP A 153 1.71 3.47 -20.16
CA TRP A 153 0.88 4.41 -20.89
C TRP A 153 1.66 5.64 -21.35
N GLY A 154 2.44 6.24 -20.45
CA GLY A 154 3.31 7.38 -20.79
C GLY A 154 4.35 7.04 -21.86
N ALA A 155 4.98 5.86 -21.78
CA ALA A 155 5.92 5.38 -22.79
C ALA A 155 5.23 5.15 -24.15
N TRP A 156 4.03 4.59 -24.15
CA TRP A 156 3.21 4.41 -25.36
C TRP A 156 2.86 5.76 -26.01
N CYS A 157 2.39 6.73 -25.21
CA CYS A 157 2.10 8.09 -25.69
C CYS A 157 3.34 8.74 -26.30
N LYS A 158 4.50 8.64 -25.64
CA LYS A 158 5.77 9.18 -26.15
C LYS A 158 6.16 8.57 -27.50
N LYS A 159 6.01 7.24 -27.65
CA LYS A 159 6.29 6.53 -28.90
C LYS A 159 5.43 7.03 -30.07
N HIS A 160 4.19 7.45 -29.79
CA HIS A 160 3.26 7.96 -30.80
C HIS A 160 3.29 9.50 -30.94
N GLY A 161 4.34 10.16 -30.45
CA GLY A 161 4.51 11.62 -30.57
C GLY A 161 3.59 12.45 -29.68
N LEU A 162 2.89 11.81 -28.74
CA LEU A 162 1.97 12.42 -27.79
C LEU A 162 2.72 12.70 -26.47
N ALA A 163 3.69 13.61 -26.51
CA ALA A 163 4.49 13.94 -25.35
C ALA A 163 3.68 14.69 -24.28
N PHE A 164 3.75 14.23 -23.03
CA PHE A 164 3.30 14.99 -21.85
C PHE A 164 4.29 16.16 -21.63
N ARG A 165 3.98 17.34 -22.20
CA ARG A 165 4.83 18.51 -22.01
C ARG A 165 4.83 18.95 -20.55
N GLY A 166 6.02 18.95 -19.94
CA GLY A 166 6.22 19.36 -18.55
C GLY A 166 6.18 18.23 -17.51
N MET A 167 5.67 17.03 -17.84
CA MET A 167 5.71 15.87 -16.96
C MET A 167 6.95 15.02 -17.21
N GLN A 168 7.64 14.69 -16.14
CA GLN A 168 8.75 13.75 -16.16
C GLN A 168 8.24 12.32 -15.89
N GLU A 169 9.08 11.33 -16.15
CA GLU A 169 8.78 9.92 -15.88
C GLU A 169 8.42 9.69 -14.40
N ASN A 170 9.11 10.38 -13.47
CA ASN A 170 8.80 10.33 -12.04
C ASN A 170 7.38 10.80 -11.73
N ASP A 171 6.91 11.84 -12.42
CA ASP A 171 5.59 12.41 -12.19
C ASP A 171 4.50 11.42 -12.61
N LEU A 172 4.70 10.72 -13.73
CA LEU A 172 3.78 9.67 -14.20
C LEU A 172 3.78 8.47 -13.25
N ILE A 173 4.96 8.02 -12.80
CA ILE A 173 5.08 6.92 -11.85
C ILE A 173 4.37 7.26 -10.54
N ALA A 174 4.61 8.47 -9.99
CA ALA A 174 4.00 8.92 -8.75
C ALA A 174 2.48 9.08 -8.89
N ALA A 175 2.00 9.67 -10.00
CA ALA A 175 0.56 9.81 -10.28
C ALA A 175 -0.13 8.44 -10.40
N GLY A 176 0.50 7.48 -11.10
CA GLY A 176 -0.02 6.12 -11.22
C GLY A 176 -0.02 5.36 -9.90
N ALA A 177 1.05 5.47 -9.12
CA ALA A 177 1.16 4.84 -7.81
C ALA A 177 0.11 5.35 -6.81
N ALA A 178 0.02 6.66 -6.67
CA ALA A 178 -0.93 7.30 -5.76
C ALA A 178 -2.38 7.19 -6.26
N GLY A 179 -2.60 7.24 -7.59
CA GLY A 179 -3.89 6.95 -8.20
C GLY A 179 -4.34 5.51 -7.98
N GLY A 180 -3.40 4.55 -8.01
CA GLY A 180 -3.67 3.16 -7.68
C GLY A 180 -4.10 2.96 -6.22
N LEU A 181 -3.50 3.71 -5.28
CA LEU A 181 -3.92 3.72 -3.88
C LEU A 181 -5.31 4.35 -3.71
N ALA A 182 -5.51 5.53 -4.32
CA ALA A 182 -6.79 6.26 -4.28
C ALA A 182 -7.94 5.38 -4.77
N ALA A 183 -7.73 4.67 -5.88
CA ALA A 183 -8.72 3.77 -6.44
C ALA A 183 -8.92 2.50 -5.59
N ALA A 184 -7.84 1.92 -5.02
CA ALA A 184 -7.95 0.71 -4.21
C ALA A 184 -8.77 0.89 -2.92
N PHE A 185 -8.78 2.10 -2.35
CA PHE A 185 -9.48 2.45 -1.11
C PHE A 185 -10.74 3.27 -1.29
N ASN A 186 -11.10 3.64 -2.52
CA ASN A 186 -12.15 4.62 -2.78
C ASN A 186 -11.92 5.96 -2.02
N ALA A 187 -10.65 6.39 -1.96
CA ALA A 187 -10.16 7.48 -1.12
C ALA A 187 -9.24 8.43 -1.91
N PRO A 188 -9.81 9.38 -2.68
CA PRO A 188 -9.02 10.29 -3.53
C PRO A 188 -8.04 11.19 -2.79
N LEU A 189 -8.43 11.74 -1.63
CA LEU A 189 -7.55 12.61 -0.82
C LEU A 189 -6.41 11.83 -0.18
N ALA A 190 -6.69 10.60 0.26
CA ALA A 190 -5.67 9.70 0.79
C ALA A 190 -4.56 9.44 -0.23
N GLY A 191 -4.91 9.25 -1.51
CA GLY A 191 -3.94 9.13 -2.59
C GLY A 191 -3.05 10.37 -2.73
N VAL A 192 -3.62 11.57 -2.63
CA VAL A 192 -2.86 12.83 -2.69
C VAL A 192 -1.88 12.94 -1.51
N VAL A 193 -2.35 12.70 -0.28
CA VAL A 193 -1.51 12.78 0.92
C VAL A 193 -0.41 11.71 0.89
N PHE A 194 -0.72 10.48 0.46
CA PHE A 194 0.26 9.42 0.25
C PHE A 194 1.34 9.81 -0.76
N ALA A 195 0.96 10.44 -1.87
CA ALA A 195 1.93 10.93 -2.84
C ALA A 195 2.90 11.92 -2.19
N ILE A 196 2.39 12.86 -1.38
CA ILE A 196 3.18 13.91 -0.73
C ILE A 196 4.08 13.33 0.37
N GLU A 197 3.50 12.59 1.30
CA GLU A 197 4.21 12.14 2.51
C GLU A 197 5.09 10.93 2.28
N GLU A 198 4.63 9.95 1.50
CA GLU A 198 5.35 8.68 1.33
C GLU A 198 6.20 8.68 0.06
N LEU A 199 5.63 9.00 -1.11
CA LEU A 199 6.39 8.96 -2.37
C LEU A 199 7.32 10.16 -2.54
N GLY A 200 6.94 11.33 -1.96
CA GLY A 200 7.74 12.57 -2.03
C GLY A 200 8.95 12.59 -1.10
N ARG A 201 9.02 11.69 -0.12
CA ARG A 201 10.10 11.65 0.86
C ARG A 201 11.43 11.26 0.22
N GLY A 202 12.37 12.22 0.19
CA GLY A 202 13.71 12.00 -0.37
C GLY A 202 13.80 11.97 -1.90
N VAL A 203 12.74 12.32 -2.59
CA VAL A 203 12.68 12.45 -4.06
C VAL A 203 12.23 13.87 -4.40
N LEU A 204 12.96 14.51 -5.33
CA LEU A 204 12.54 15.79 -5.91
C LEU A 204 11.38 15.53 -6.89
N LEU A 205 10.17 15.36 -6.38
CA LEU A 205 8.97 15.40 -7.19
C LEU A 205 8.62 16.88 -7.43
N ARG A 206 8.46 17.24 -8.68
CA ARG A 206 7.82 18.50 -9.01
C ARG A 206 6.33 18.32 -8.77
N TRP A 207 5.85 18.86 -7.64
CA TRP A 207 4.42 18.87 -7.29
C TRP A 207 3.63 19.73 -8.29
N GLU A 208 3.65 19.30 -9.54
CA GLU A 208 2.85 19.95 -10.55
C GLU A 208 1.38 19.60 -10.36
N ARG A 209 0.53 20.59 -10.56
CA ARG A 209 -0.93 20.42 -10.55
C ARG A 209 -1.40 19.18 -11.33
N GLN A 210 -0.64 18.77 -12.34
CA GLN A 210 -0.95 17.62 -13.17
C GLN A 210 -0.86 16.27 -12.44
N ILE A 211 0.11 16.09 -11.52
CA ILE A 211 0.21 14.88 -10.68
C ILE A 211 -1.05 14.76 -9.82
N LEU A 212 -1.40 15.84 -9.13
CA LEU A 212 -2.59 15.88 -8.28
C LEU A 212 -3.87 15.59 -9.08
N MET A 213 -3.98 16.18 -10.29
CA MET A 213 -5.11 15.91 -11.19
C MET A 213 -5.17 14.44 -11.61
N GLY A 214 -4.03 13.81 -11.89
CA GLY A 214 -3.97 12.38 -12.23
C GLY A 214 -4.41 11.48 -11.08
N VAL A 215 -3.97 11.77 -9.85
CA VAL A 215 -4.35 11.03 -8.65
C VAL A 215 -5.85 11.18 -8.37
N LEU A 216 -6.34 12.43 -8.33
CA LEU A 216 -7.76 12.72 -8.11
C LEU A 216 -8.66 12.13 -9.19
N ALA A 217 -8.21 12.17 -10.46
CA ALA A 217 -8.97 11.57 -11.55
C ALA A 217 -9.13 10.05 -11.37
N ALA A 218 -8.08 9.33 -10.97
CA ALA A 218 -8.18 7.90 -10.71
C ALA A 218 -9.15 7.60 -9.55
N GLY A 219 -9.07 8.36 -8.45
CA GLY A 219 -9.99 8.24 -7.32
C GLY A 219 -11.44 8.58 -7.68
N PHE A 220 -11.67 9.68 -8.41
CA PHE A 220 -13.03 10.07 -8.82
C PHE A 220 -13.66 9.09 -9.83
N ILE A 221 -12.88 8.49 -10.72
CA ILE A 221 -13.36 7.43 -11.60
C ILE A 221 -13.81 6.23 -10.76
N GLN A 222 -13.06 5.88 -9.72
CA GLN A 222 -13.43 4.84 -8.77
C GLN A 222 -14.77 5.18 -8.09
N VAL A 223 -14.90 6.39 -7.52
CA VAL A 223 -16.14 6.88 -6.90
C VAL A 223 -17.31 6.88 -7.88
N ALA A 224 -17.08 7.25 -9.14
CA ALA A 224 -18.13 7.26 -10.18
C ALA A 224 -18.66 5.84 -10.52
N ILE A 225 -17.79 4.81 -10.39
CA ILE A 225 -18.16 3.41 -10.71
C ILE A 225 -18.76 2.70 -9.49
N GLN A 226 -18.17 2.83 -8.30
CA GLN A 226 -18.58 2.11 -7.08
C GLN A 226 -19.47 2.95 -6.15
N GLY A 227 -19.66 4.24 -6.43
CA GLY A 227 -20.35 5.16 -5.54
C GLY A 227 -19.43 5.76 -4.47
N ASN A 228 -19.92 6.80 -3.81
CA ASN A 228 -19.20 7.51 -2.73
C ASN A 228 -19.45 6.85 -1.36
N ASN A 229 -19.29 5.53 -1.28
CA ASN A 229 -19.43 4.82 -0.02
C ASN A 229 -18.05 4.59 0.60
N PRO A 230 -17.86 4.86 1.90
CA PRO A 230 -16.65 4.53 2.60
C PRO A 230 -16.32 3.03 2.50
N TYR A 231 -15.03 2.68 2.42
CA TYR A 231 -14.59 1.29 2.36
C TYR A 231 -15.07 0.49 3.58
N PHE A 232 -14.98 1.06 4.78
CA PHE A 232 -15.60 0.56 6.00
C PHE A 232 -16.88 1.34 6.28
N SER A 233 -18.01 0.88 5.77
CA SER A 233 -19.29 1.54 5.96
C SER A 233 -19.88 1.29 7.35
N GLY A 234 -20.66 2.28 7.84
CA GLY A 234 -21.45 2.16 9.07
C GLY A 234 -20.76 2.62 10.33
N PHE A 235 -19.60 3.28 10.26
CA PHE A 235 -19.02 3.93 11.41
C PHE A 235 -19.87 5.14 11.84
N GLN A 236 -20.26 5.17 13.11
CA GLN A 236 -20.96 6.27 13.77
C GLN A 236 -20.34 6.46 15.15
N GLY A 237 -19.29 7.25 15.23
CA GLY A 237 -18.60 7.53 16.48
C GLY A 237 -18.69 9.00 16.88
N HIS A 238 -18.88 9.23 18.17
CA HIS A 238 -18.79 10.53 18.81
C HIS A 238 -17.56 10.57 19.72
N GLU A 239 -17.13 11.77 20.08
CA GLU A 239 -15.97 11.94 20.98
C GLU A 239 -16.23 11.22 22.32
N LEU A 240 -15.19 10.50 22.77
CA LEU A 240 -15.17 9.88 24.09
C LEU A 240 -14.86 10.92 25.17
N PRO A 241 -15.30 10.71 26.42
CA PRO A 241 -14.75 11.46 27.54
C PRO A 241 -13.21 11.30 27.57
N ASN A 242 -12.50 12.42 27.80
CA ASN A 242 -11.02 12.44 27.84
C ASN A 242 -10.35 11.95 26.54
N MET A 243 -10.83 12.40 25.35
CA MET A 243 -10.26 12.05 24.03
C MET A 243 -8.74 12.22 23.96
N LEU A 244 -8.16 13.22 24.62
CA LEU A 244 -6.72 13.41 24.67
C LEU A 244 -6.01 12.19 25.28
N MET A 245 -6.54 11.66 26.39
CA MET A 245 -6.01 10.45 27.02
C MET A 245 -6.07 9.25 26.05
N TRP A 246 -7.22 9.06 25.38
CA TRP A 246 -7.38 7.99 24.41
C TRP A 246 -6.43 8.13 23.22
N ALA A 247 -6.25 9.36 22.70
CA ALA A 247 -5.31 9.63 21.62
C ALA A 247 -3.85 9.29 22.02
N VAL A 248 -3.43 9.69 23.23
CA VAL A 248 -2.08 9.41 23.72
C VAL A 248 -1.86 7.92 23.99
N VAL A 249 -2.79 7.26 24.71
CA VAL A 249 -2.66 5.85 25.08
C VAL A 249 -2.68 4.95 23.84
N SER A 250 -3.64 5.18 22.93
CA SER A 250 -3.71 4.46 21.64
C SER A 250 -2.45 4.69 20.80
N GLY A 251 -1.95 5.94 20.80
CA GLY A 251 -0.70 6.29 20.11
C GLY A 251 0.51 5.56 20.67
N ILE A 252 0.63 5.44 21.99
CA ILE A 252 1.75 4.72 22.63
C ILE A 252 1.64 3.21 22.38
N VAL A 253 0.49 2.59 22.65
CA VAL A 253 0.30 1.15 22.49
C VAL A 253 0.52 0.72 21.03
N CYS A 254 -0.15 1.40 20.08
CA CYS A 254 0.01 1.12 18.68
C CYS A 254 1.40 1.52 18.15
N GLY A 255 2.03 2.55 18.75
CA GLY A 255 3.39 2.97 18.45
C GLY A 255 4.41 1.87 18.72
N VAL A 256 4.32 1.24 19.90
CA VAL A 256 5.17 0.09 20.27
C VAL A 256 4.90 -1.10 19.34
N ALA A 257 3.63 -1.51 19.23
CA ALA A 257 3.26 -2.69 18.43
C ALA A 257 3.59 -2.53 16.94
N GLY A 258 3.32 -1.36 16.36
CA GLY A 258 3.61 -1.07 14.95
C GLY A 258 5.10 -0.82 14.68
N GLY A 259 5.84 -0.25 15.63
CA GLY A 259 7.29 -0.10 15.54
C GLY A 259 8.02 -1.45 15.56
N LEU A 260 7.60 -2.36 16.45
CA LEU A 260 8.06 -3.75 16.43
C LEU A 260 7.68 -4.44 15.11
N PHE A 261 6.45 -4.26 14.64
CA PHE A 261 5.98 -4.80 13.35
C PHE A 261 6.89 -4.39 12.20
N GLY A 262 7.14 -3.09 12.03
CA GLY A 262 8.04 -2.57 11.01
C GLY A 262 9.46 -3.13 11.13
N SER A 263 9.98 -3.25 12.36
CA SER A 263 11.29 -3.84 12.65
C SER A 263 11.36 -5.31 12.23
N PHE A 264 10.34 -6.12 12.54
CA PHE A 264 10.28 -7.53 12.16
C PHE A 264 10.20 -7.71 10.65
N LEU A 265 9.35 -6.95 9.98
CA LEU A 265 9.25 -6.96 8.52
C LEU A 265 10.58 -6.59 7.86
N TYR A 266 11.22 -5.53 8.32
CA TYR A 266 12.49 -5.06 7.76
C TYR A 266 13.64 -6.04 8.01
N ARG A 267 13.81 -6.53 9.23
CA ARG A 267 14.93 -7.43 9.58
C ARG A 267 14.81 -8.80 8.91
N GLY A 268 13.57 -9.29 8.71
CA GLY A 268 13.29 -10.59 8.12
C GLY A 268 13.55 -11.77 9.08
N ALA A 269 13.06 -12.95 8.74
CA ALA A 269 13.11 -14.15 9.58
C ALA A 269 14.52 -14.53 10.07
N ALA A 270 15.53 -14.36 9.22
CA ALA A 270 16.92 -14.72 9.56
C ALA A 270 17.50 -13.92 10.74
N ALA A 271 17.02 -12.70 10.99
CA ALA A 271 17.54 -11.87 12.09
C ALA A 271 17.15 -12.40 13.47
N PHE A 272 16.01 -13.08 13.56
CA PHE A 272 15.45 -13.63 14.81
C PHE A 272 15.86 -15.08 15.06
N ALA A 273 16.52 -15.71 14.08
CA ALA A 273 17.03 -17.07 14.24
C ALA A 273 18.39 -17.11 14.95
N PRO A 274 18.71 -18.22 15.63
CA PRO A 274 20.05 -18.48 16.17
C PRO A 274 21.12 -18.32 15.10
N VAL A 275 22.30 -17.82 15.45
CA VAL A 275 23.38 -17.46 14.52
C VAL A 275 23.71 -18.61 13.55
N ARG A 276 23.73 -19.85 14.05
CA ARG A 276 23.97 -21.08 13.25
C ARG A 276 22.97 -21.29 12.10
N TRP A 277 21.71 -20.81 12.25
CA TRP A 277 20.66 -21.01 11.26
C TRP A 277 20.47 -19.82 10.30
N ARG A 278 21.06 -18.65 10.59
CA ARG A 278 20.87 -17.43 9.79
C ARG A 278 21.27 -17.60 8.34
N SER A 279 22.40 -18.23 8.07
CA SER A 279 22.87 -18.48 6.71
C SER A 279 21.95 -19.44 5.95
N PHE A 280 21.49 -20.51 6.63
CA PHE A 280 20.54 -21.48 6.07
C PHE A 280 19.22 -20.79 5.69
N ILE A 281 18.62 -20.02 6.59
CA ILE A 281 17.36 -19.29 6.36
C ILE A 281 17.47 -18.32 5.18
N ARG A 282 18.59 -17.60 5.05
CA ARG A 282 18.83 -16.69 3.92
C ARG A 282 18.92 -17.41 2.58
N ARG A 283 19.48 -18.62 2.55
CA ARG A 283 19.69 -19.41 1.32
C ARG A 283 18.45 -20.20 0.91
N HIS A 284 17.65 -20.66 1.85
CA HIS A 284 16.55 -21.60 1.62
C HIS A 284 15.18 -20.97 1.85
N LEU A 285 14.83 -19.93 1.05
CA LEU A 285 13.55 -19.22 1.17
C LEU A 285 12.33 -20.17 1.10
N LEU A 286 12.39 -21.22 0.26
CA LEU A 286 11.26 -22.15 0.12
C LEU A 286 10.99 -22.94 1.40
N VAL A 287 12.05 -23.31 2.14
CA VAL A 287 11.91 -23.95 3.46
C VAL A 287 11.32 -22.99 4.48
N VAL A 288 11.74 -21.70 4.42
CA VAL A 288 11.15 -20.67 5.26
C VAL A 288 9.67 -20.48 4.93
N ALA A 289 9.31 -20.39 3.65
CA ALA A 289 7.92 -20.25 3.21
C ALA A 289 7.06 -21.46 3.67
N PHE A 290 7.61 -22.68 3.62
CA PHE A 290 6.95 -23.88 4.13
C PHE A 290 6.69 -23.79 5.64
N ALA A 291 7.71 -23.41 6.42
CA ALA A 291 7.59 -23.25 7.87
C ALA A 291 6.58 -22.15 8.24
N MET A 292 6.62 -21.00 7.51
CA MET A 292 5.65 -19.94 7.70
C MET A 292 4.23 -20.40 7.36
N GLY A 293 4.07 -21.23 6.34
CA GLY A 293 2.79 -21.86 5.98
C GLY A 293 2.20 -22.71 7.11
N ILE A 294 3.02 -23.51 7.78
CA ILE A 294 2.59 -24.29 8.96
C ILE A 294 2.16 -23.37 10.10
N LEU A 295 2.95 -22.32 10.39
CA LEU A 295 2.61 -21.36 11.46
C LEU A 295 1.32 -20.59 11.16
N LEU A 296 1.08 -20.25 9.89
CA LEU A 296 -0.16 -19.61 9.45
C LEU A 296 -1.36 -20.55 9.57
N ALA A 297 -1.21 -21.82 9.19
CA ALA A 297 -2.26 -22.82 9.35
C ALA A 297 -2.61 -23.02 10.83
N LEU A 298 -1.61 -23.08 11.70
CA LEU A 298 -1.79 -23.19 13.15
C LEU A 298 -2.59 -22.00 13.71
N LEU A 299 -2.15 -20.76 13.41
CA LEU A 299 -2.82 -19.56 13.87
C LEU A 299 -4.26 -19.46 13.33
N GLY A 300 -4.44 -19.77 12.03
CA GLY A 300 -5.77 -19.74 11.42
C GLY A 300 -6.73 -20.78 12.00
N THR A 301 -6.26 -21.98 12.28
CA THR A 301 -7.07 -23.01 12.92
C THR A 301 -7.46 -22.62 14.34
N PHE A 302 -6.50 -22.08 15.12
CA PHE A 302 -6.78 -21.64 16.50
C PHE A 302 -7.81 -20.50 16.56
N TYR A 303 -7.73 -19.53 15.63
CA TYR A 303 -8.65 -18.40 15.57
C TYR A 303 -9.77 -18.57 14.52
N GLN A 304 -10.09 -19.81 14.12
CA GLN A 304 -11.22 -20.13 13.23
C GLN A 304 -11.22 -19.31 11.93
N GLY A 305 -10.04 -19.15 11.31
CA GLY A 305 -9.88 -18.44 10.04
C GLY A 305 -9.74 -16.92 10.15
N LYS A 306 -9.98 -16.30 11.32
CA LYS A 306 -9.96 -14.83 11.49
C LYS A 306 -8.59 -14.19 11.25
N THR A 307 -7.51 -14.96 11.21
CA THR A 307 -6.17 -14.46 10.86
C THR A 307 -5.89 -14.46 9.36
N TYR A 308 -6.71 -15.13 8.53
CA TYR A 308 -6.51 -15.21 7.09
C TYR A 308 -6.89 -13.90 6.37
N GLY A 309 -6.38 -13.74 5.14
CA GLY A 309 -6.68 -12.63 4.25
C GLY A 309 -6.36 -11.27 4.83
N THR A 310 -7.11 -10.26 4.44
CA THR A 310 -6.93 -8.87 4.89
C THR A 310 -7.39 -8.62 6.32
N GLY A 311 -8.41 -9.36 6.82
CA GLY A 311 -9.10 -9.10 8.08
C GLY A 311 -10.15 -7.99 7.97
N TYR A 312 -10.62 -7.71 6.75
CA TYR A 312 -11.62 -6.67 6.50
C TYR A 312 -12.89 -6.85 7.34
N HIS A 313 -13.42 -8.09 7.40
CA HIS A 313 -14.66 -8.38 8.12
C HIS A 313 -14.55 -8.11 9.62
N GLU A 314 -13.44 -8.49 10.24
CA GLU A 314 -13.16 -8.25 11.65
C GLU A 314 -13.04 -6.76 11.95
N ALA A 315 -12.29 -6.01 11.12
CA ALA A 315 -12.13 -4.57 11.28
C ALA A 315 -13.47 -3.82 11.07
N ALA A 316 -14.24 -4.22 10.04
CA ALA A 316 -15.55 -3.62 9.77
C ALA A 316 -16.55 -3.90 10.88
N ALA A 317 -16.55 -5.10 11.46
CA ALA A 317 -17.41 -5.45 12.59
C ALA A 317 -17.03 -4.68 13.87
N ALA A 318 -15.74 -4.55 14.16
CA ALA A 318 -15.26 -3.78 15.29
C ALA A 318 -15.62 -2.28 15.18
N LEU A 319 -15.53 -1.70 13.99
CA LEU A 319 -15.93 -0.30 13.74
C LEU A 319 -17.43 -0.05 13.92
N LYS A 320 -18.27 -1.09 13.84
CA LYS A 320 -19.72 -0.98 14.13
C LYS A 320 -20.06 -1.10 15.62
N GLY A 321 -19.06 -1.35 16.48
CA GLY A 321 -19.26 -1.50 17.92
C GLY A 321 -19.96 -2.80 18.36
N ALA A 322 -20.12 -3.77 17.47
CA ALA A 322 -20.86 -5.03 17.71
C ALA A 322 -19.95 -6.26 17.65
N TYR A 323 -18.64 -6.10 17.87
CA TYR A 323 -17.67 -7.19 17.73
C TYR A 323 -16.86 -7.38 19.01
N GLU A 324 -16.89 -8.59 19.52
CA GLU A 324 -15.99 -9.02 20.60
C GLU A 324 -14.83 -9.80 20.00
N ALA A 325 -13.65 -9.19 20.02
CA ALA A 325 -12.46 -9.84 19.49
C ALA A 325 -12.00 -10.96 20.45
N PRO A 326 -11.76 -12.20 19.94
CA PRO A 326 -11.15 -13.24 20.73
C PRO A 326 -9.82 -12.77 21.33
N PHE A 327 -9.58 -13.11 22.60
CA PHE A 327 -8.34 -12.71 23.27
C PHE A 327 -7.09 -13.09 22.44
N GLY A 328 -6.19 -12.12 22.26
CA GLY A 328 -4.95 -12.32 21.53
C GLY A 328 -5.07 -12.28 19.99
N LEU A 329 -6.25 -12.06 19.41
CA LEU A 329 -6.43 -11.98 17.96
C LEU A 329 -5.56 -10.89 17.32
N ALA A 330 -5.36 -9.76 17.99
CA ALA A 330 -4.46 -8.69 17.53
C ALA A 330 -3.03 -9.21 17.33
N ALA A 331 -2.49 -9.93 18.33
CA ALA A 331 -1.15 -10.51 18.28
C ALA A 331 -1.05 -11.62 17.22
N ALA A 332 -2.09 -12.45 17.09
CA ALA A 332 -2.16 -13.50 16.09
C ALA A 332 -2.19 -12.94 14.68
N LYS A 333 -2.98 -11.89 14.42
CA LYS A 333 -3.03 -11.19 13.11
C LYS A 333 -1.71 -10.50 12.79
N TRP A 334 -1.07 -9.88 13.79
CA TRP A 334 0.25 -9.30 13.69
C TRP A 334 1.28 -10.37 13.26
N ALA A 335 1.33 -11.51 13.95
CA ALA A 335 2.23 -12.61 13.62
C ALA A 335 1.93 -13.21 12.23
N ALA A 336 0.66 -13.43 11.91
CA ALA A 336 0.23 -13.97 10.61
C ALA A 336 0.68 -13.07 9.44
N THR A 337 0.59 -11.75 9.60
CA THR A 337 1.03 -10.81 8.57
C THR A 337 2.55 -10.82 8.41
N VAL A 338 3.30 -10.88 9.52
CA VAL A 338 4.77 -11.02 9.49
C VAL A 338 5.18 -12.32 8.82
N PHE A 339 4.56 -13.44 9.16
CA PHE A 339 4.87 -14.75 8.55
C PHE A 339 4.56 -14.78 7.05
N SER A 340 3.44 -14.21 6.64
CA SER A 340 3.10 -14.06 5.22
C SER A 340 4.13 -13.23 4.46
N TYR A 341 4.61 -12.14 5.07
CA TYR A 341 5.65 -11.30 4.48
C TYR A 341 7.00 -12.03 4.38
N TRP A 342 7.40 -12.78 5.43
CA TRP A 342 8.64 -13.56 5.44
C TRP A 342 8.64 -14.74 4.47
N ALA A 343 7.47 -15.24 4.08
CA ALA A 343 7.35 -16.25 3.04
C ALA A 343 7.81 -15.75 1.66
N GLY A 344 7.94 -14.42 1.47
CA GLY A 344 8.46 -13.82 0.24
C GLY A 344 7.47 -13.81 -0.93
N ILE A 345 6.19 -13.95 -0.66
CA ILE A 345 5.09 -13.85 -1.64
C ILE A 345 4.69 -12.39 -1.90
N PRO A 346 4.07 -12.09 -3.05
CA PRO A 346 3.42 -10.80 -3.28
C PRO A 346 2.24 -10.57 -2.35
N GLY A 347 2.14 -9.36 -1.78
CA GLY A 347 1.02 -8.99 -0.92
C GLY A 347 1.33 -7.74 -0.09
N GLY A 348 0.32 -6.89 0.11
CA GLY A 348 0.40 -5.67 0.90
C GLY A 348 0.27 -5.95 2.40
N ILE A 349 0.80 -5.01 3.20
CA ILE A 349 0.63 -5.04 4.66
C ILE A 349 -0.38 -4.00 5.15
N PHE A 350 -0.96 -3.20 4.25
CA PHE A 350 -1.71 -2.00 4.58
C PHE A 350 -3.02 -2.34 5.30
N THR A 351 -3.96 -3.01 4.65
CA THR A 351 -5.22 -3.44 5.29
C THR A 351 -5.00 -4.40 6.46
N PRO A 352 -4.07 -5.39 6.41
CA PRO A 352 -3.72 -6.14 7.61
C PRO A 352 -3.27 -5.28 8.78
N SER A 353 -2.52 -4.19 8.55
CA SER A 353 -2.15 -3.23 9.61
C SER A 353 -3.36 -2.53 10.21
N LEU A 354 -4.32 -2.11 9.37
CA LEU A 354 -5.59 -1.53 9.86
C LEU A 354 -6.34 -2.52 10.75
N THR A 355 -6.42 -3.78 10.34
CA THR A 355 -7.09 -4.83 11.14
C THR A 355 -6.37 -5.09 12.46
N ILE A 356 -5.04 -5.13 12.47
CA ILE A 356 -4.27 -5.27 13.72
C ILE A 356 -4.59 -4.11 14.65
N GLY A 357 -4.59 -2.87 14.13
CA GLY A 357 -4.98 -1.68 14.89
C GLY A 357 -6.40 -1.78 15.42
N ALA A 358 -7.37 -2.22 14.58
CA ALA A 358 -8.75 -2.43 14.99
C ALA A 358 -8.87 -3.41 16.16
N MET A 359 -8.18 -4.54 16.10
CA MET A 359 -8.19 -5.54 17.16
C MET A 359 -7.51 -5.05 18.44
N ILE A 360 -6.45 -4.24 18.35
CA ILE A 360 -5.85 -3.58 19.52
C ILE A 360 -6.87 -2.63 20.15
N GLY A 361 -7.53 -1.79 19.33
CA GLY A 361 -8.55 -0.84 19.80
C GLY A 361 -9.72 -1.54 20.48
N GLU A 362 -10.19 -2.66 19.93
CA GLU A 362 -11.25 -3.47 20.51
C GLU A 362 -10.87 -4.06 21.85
N HIS A 363 -9.66 -4.64 21.98
CA HIS A 363 -9.18 -5.14 23.27
C HIS A 363 -9.03 -4.02 24.31
N MET A 364 -8.56 -2.84 23.91
CA MET A 364 -8.46 -1.68 24.82
C MET A 364 -9.84 -1.19 25.26
N ALA A 365 -10.80 -1.14 24.34
CA ALA A 365 -12.17 -0.72 24.61
C ALA A 365 -12.90 -1.71 25.53
N SER A 366 -12.74 -3.00 25.28
CA SER A 366 -13.28 -4.07 26.12
C SER A 366 -12.69 -4.02 27.53
N PHE A 367 -11.38 -3.85 27.66
CA PHE A 367 -10.73 -3.69 28.96
C PHE A 367 -11.23 -2.46 29.75
N ALA A 368 -11.48 -1.37 29.05
CA ALA A 368 -12.00 -0.12 29.63
C ALA A 368 -13.53 -0.10 29.74
N GLN A 369 -14.23 -1.15 29.33
CA GLN A 369 -15.70 -1.29 29.37
C GLN A 369 -16.44 -0.14 28.66
N LEU A 370 -15.95 0.27 27.48
CA LEU A 370 -16.53 1.41 26.74
C LEU A 370 -17.90 1.13 26.11
N GLY A 371 -18.36 -0.11 26.05
CA GLY A 371 -19.64 -0.48 25.43
C GLY A 371 -19.73 -0.01 23.98
N ASP A 372 -20.84 0.66 23.65
CA ASP A 372 -21.12 1.13 22.26
C ASP A 372 -20.11 2.15 21.72
N ALA A 373 -19.33 2.77 22.58
CA ALA A 373 -18.29 3.73 22.19
C ALA A 373 -16.92 3.08 21.85
N SER A 374 -16.86 1.75 21.87
CA SER A 374 -15.65 0.96 21.51
C SER A 374 -15.12 1.31 20.11
N ASN A 375 -16.00 1.60 19.17
CA ASN A 375 -15.71 1.94 17.78
C ASN A 375 -14.75 3.14 17.61
N VAL A 376 -14.76 4.11 18.55
CA VAL A 376 -13.86 5.27 18.51
C VAL A 376 -12.42 4.85 18.86
N ALA A 377 -12.25 4.01 19.89
CA ALA A 377 -10.95 3.45 20.24
C ALA A 377 -10.40 2.58 19.10
N VAL A 378 -11.27 1.80 18.44
CA VAL A 378 -10.94 1.02 17.23
C VAL A 378 -10.44 1.93 16.13
N LEU A 379 -11.15 3.03 15.82
CA LEU A 379 -10.78 3.99 14.78
C LEU A 379 -9.40 4.62 15.04
N LEU A 380 -9.17 5.10 16.28
CA LEU A 380 -7.90 5.71 16.68
C LEU A 380 -6.74 4.70 16.55
N CYS A 381 -6.94 3.46 17.00
CA CYS A 381 -5.91 2.42 16.93
C CYS A 381 -5.66 1.94 15.49
N MET A 382 -6.66 1.90 14.61
CA MET A 382 -6.45 1.62 13.18
C MET A 382 -5.51 2.63 12.54
N ALA A 383 -5.77 3.92 12.74
CA ALA A 383 -4.93 5.00 12.22
C ALA A 383 -3.53 4.98 12.87
N ALA A 384 -3.46 4.82 14.19
CA ALA A 384 -2.22 4.79 14.95
C ALA A 384 -1.30 3.63 14.57
N PHE A 385 -1.83 2.40 14.41
CA PHE A 385 -1.01 1.25 14.05
C PHE A 385 -0.45 1.39 12.63
N LEU A 386 -1.26 1.84 11.68
CA LEU A 386 -0.79 2.11 10.32
C LEU A 386 0.29 3.19 10.32
N ALA A 387 0.08 4.30 11.06
CA ALA A 387 1.06 5.37 11.20
C ALA A 387 2.38 4.88 11.83
N ALA A 388 2.30 4.00 12.82
CA ALA A 388 3.48 3.41 13.47
C ALA A 388 4.24 2.45 12.55
N ALA A 389 3.52 1.60 11.80
CA ALA A 389 4.12 0.63 10.88
C ALA A 389 4.81 1.30 9.68
N THR A 390 4.24 2.39 9.15
CA THR A 390 4.75 3.11 7.97
C THR A 390 5.58 4.35 8.31
N GLN A 391 5.40 4.94 9.49
CA GLN A 391 5.91 6.24 9.91
C GLN A 391 5.43 7.40 9.01
N SER A 392 4.19 7.30 8.53
CA SER A 392 3.51 8.30 7.71
C SER A 392 2.19 8.72 8.37
N PRO A 393 2.25 9.61 9.39
CA PRO A 393 1.10 9.96 10.23
C PRO A 393 -0.02 10.68 9.47
N LEU A 394 0.31 11.57 8.52
CA LEU A 394 -0.71 12.28 7.76
C LEU A 394 -1.47 11.33 6.83
N THR A 395 -0.73 10.46 6.13
CA THR A 395 -1.32 9.46 5.25
C THR A 395 -2.23 8.52 6.02
N ALA A 396 -1.77 8.00 7.16
CA ALA A 396 -2.55 7.07 7.96
C ALA A 396 -3.86 7.69 8.46
N ALA A 397 -3.82 8.91 8.99
CA ALA A 397 -5.02 9.60 9.48
C ALA A 397 -6.02 9.89 8.35
N VAL A 398 -5.56 10.43 7.20
CA VAL A 398 -6.44 10.76 6.07
C VAL A 398 -7.00 9.51 5.40
N VAL A 399 -6.20 8.45 5.26
CA VAL A 399 -6.68 7.16 4.72
C VAL A 399 -7.80 6.62 5.59
N VAL A 400 -7.59 6.50 6.91
CA VAL A 400 -8.61 5.95 7.81
C VAL A 400 -9.85 6.84 7.85
N MET A 401 -9.68 8.17 7.84
CA MET A 401 -10.79 9.11 7.75
C MET A 401 -11.66 8.88 6.51
N GLU A 402 -11.06 8.80 5.32
CA GLU A 402 -11.84 8.58 4.08
C GLU A 402 -12.43 7.17 4.02
N MET A 403 -11.69 6.16 4.49
CA MET A 403 -12.15 4.77 4.48
C MET A 403 -13.33 4.50 5.42
N THR A 404 -13.52 5.30 6.46
CA THR A 404 -14.54 5.09 7.50
C THR A 404 -15.64 6.15 7.51
N GLY A 405 -15.41 7.29 6.84
CA GLY A 405 -16.27 8.46 6.96
C GLY A 405 -16.12 9.23 8.29
N GLY A 406 -15.05 8.99 9.03
CA GLY A 406 -14.80 9.56 10.36
C GLY A 406 -14.21 10.97 10.36
N GLN A 407 -14.75 11.91 9.53
CA GLN A 407 -14.21 13.26 9.39
C GLN A 407 -14.22 14.06 10.70
N ASN A 408 -15.24 13.87 11.53
CA ASN A 408 -15.38 14.52 12.84
C ASN A 408 -14.25 14.19 13.82
N LEU A 409 -13.56 13.05 13.64
CA LEU A 409 -12.47 12.60 14.49
C LEU A 409 -11.08 12.79 13.88
N LEU A 410 -10.97 13.47 12.72
CA LEU A 410 -9.70 13.65 12.02
C LEU A 410 -8.62 14.28 12.88
N PHE A 411 -8.96 15.30 13.69
CA PHE A 411 -8.01 15.94 14.59
C PHE A 411 -7.40 14.95 15.59
N TRP A 412 -8.24 14.11 16.20
CA TRP A 412 -7.82 13.11 17.17
C TRP A 412 -7.01 11.99 16.51
N MET A 413 -7.39 11.55 15.32
CA MET A 413 -6.61 10.58 14.53
C MET A 413 -5.22 11.12 14.19
N LEU A 414 -5.11 12.40 13.75
CA LEU A 414 -3.81 13.03 13.47
C LEU A 414 -2.92 13.06 14.70
N LEU A 415 -3.47 13.49 15.83
CA LEU A 415 -2.73 13.54 17.10
C LEU A 415 -2.23 12.15 17.51
N THR A 416 -3.11 11.15 17.47
CA THR A 416 -2.78 9.76 17.78
C THR A 416 -1.71 9.20 16.85
N CYS A 417 -1.81 9.47 15.53
CA CYS A 417 -0.83 9.05 14.53
C CYS A 417 0.55 9.68 14.75
N ILE A 418 0.60 10.96 15.16
CA ILE A 418 1.86 11.63 15.49
C ILE A 418 2.53 10.95 16.68
N PHE A 419 1.81 10.71 17.79
CA PHE A 419 2.33 9.98 18.94
C PHE A 419 2.81 8.58 18.53
N ALA A 420 1.99 7.82 17.80
CA ALA A 420 2.32 6.48 17.36
C ALA A 420 3.60 6.45 16.47
N SER A 421 3.72 7.38 15.54
CA SER A 421 4.90 7.51 14.68
C SER A 421 6.16 7.85 15.48
N GLN A 422 6.08 8.73 16.48
CA GLN A 422 7.23 9.09 17.33
C GLN A 422 7.68 7.93 18.20
N VAL A 423 6.74 7.22 18.83
CA VAL A 423 7.04 6.02 19.65
C VAL A 423 7.64 4.92 18.76
N SER A 424 7.08 4.70 17.56
CA SER A 424 7.56 3.69 16.61
C SER A 424 9.03 3.86 16.23
N ARG A 425 9.54 5.09 16.14
CA ARG A 425 10.94 5.40 15.79
C ARG A 425 11.94 4.82 16.76
N GLN A 426 11.56 4.57 18.02
CA GLN A 426 12.43 3.94 19.00
C GLN A 426 12.71 2.46 18.65
N PHE A 427 11.77 1.79 17.99
CA PHE A 427 11.86 0.37 17.63
C PHE A 427 12.28 0.16 16.17
N SER A 428 11.95 1.10 15.28
CA SER A 428 12.27 1.09 13.86
C SER A 428 12.79 2.48 13.45
N PRO A 429 14.12 2.72 13.44
CA PRO A 429 14.71 4.04 13.19
C PRO A 429 14.39 4.61 11.80
N HIS A 430 14.04 3.75 10.85
CA HIS A 430 13.72 4.14 9.47
C HIS A 430 12.32 3.71 9.08
N PRO A 431 11.57 4.52 8.32
CA PRO A 431 10.28 4.14 7.73
C PRO A 431 10.42 2.85 6.95
N PHE A 432 9.53 1.89 7.22
CA PHE A 432 9.61 0.53 6.65
C PHE A 432 9.71 0.52 5.13
N TYR A 433 8.83 1.25 4.43
CA TYR A 433 8.82 1.25 2.97
C TYR A 433 10.08 1.84 2.36
N HIS A 434 10.62 2.92 2.95
CA HIS A 434 11.88 3.53 2.49
C HIS A 434 13.08 2.63 2.76
N ALA A 435 13.16 2.04 3.94
CA ALA A 435 14.23 1.11 4.28
C ALA A 435 14.24 -0.14 3.37
N ALA A 436 13.05 -0.67 3.07
CA ALA A 436 12.90 -1.78 2.11
C ALA A 436 13.21 -1.32 0.67
N GLY A 437 12.81 -0.11 0.28
CA GLY A 437 13.12 0.49 -1.02
C GLY A 437 14.61 0.64 -1.27
N LEU A 438 15.38 1.05 -0.26
CA LEU A 438 16.84 1.13 -0.35
C LEU A 438 17.50 -0.23 -0.63
N ARG A 439 16.92 -1.34 -0.17
CA ARG A 439 17.43 -2.69 -0.51
C ARG A 439 17.22 -3.01 -1.98
N PHE A 440 16.04 -2.72 -2.52
CA PHE A 440 15.78 -2.90 -3.96
C PHE A 440 16.69 -2.02 -4.82
N ARG A 441 16.87 -0.77 -4.43
CA ARG A 441 17.78 0.16 -5.10
C ARG A 441 19.22 -0.39 -5.15
N ARG A 442 19.78 -0.77 -3.99
CA ARG A 442 21.14 -1.33 -3.90
C ARG A 442 21.30 -2.60 -4.74
N HIS A 443 20.27 -3.43 -4.80
CA HIS A 443 20.29 -4.66 -5.61
C HIS A 443 20.39 -4.34 -7.10
N ILE A 444 19.60 -3.40 -7.61
CA ILE A 444 19.64 -2.95 -9.01
C ILE A 444 21.00 -2.28 -9.33
N GLU A 445 21.52 -1.44 -8.43
CA GLU A 445 22.81 -0.77 -8.61
C GLU A 445 23.96 -1.79 -8.67
N ALA A 446 23.96 -2.82 -7.82
CA ALA A 446 24.96 -3.89 -7.81
C ALA A 446 24.92 -4.73 -9.11
N GLU A 447 23.75 -5.16 -9.56
CA GLU A 447 23.61 -5.87 -10.84
C GLU A 447 24.13 -5.07 -12.03
N SER A 448 23.94 -3.76 -12.00
CA SER A 448 24.37 -2.86 -13.08
C SER A 448 25.89 -2.63 -13.09
N GLY A 449 26.51 -2.60 -11.92
CA GLY A 449 27.98 -2.52 -11.78
C GLY A 449 28.67 -3.75 -12.37
N HIS A 450 28.15 -4.94 -12.12
CA HIS A 450 28.67 -6.19 -12.71
C HIS A 450 28.57 -6.21 -14.24
N VAL A 451 27.45 -5.77 -14.82
CA VAL A 451 27.27 -5.70 -16.29
C VAL A 451 28.22 -4.69 -16.96
N GLN A 452 28.66 -3.64 -16.27
CA GLN A 452 29.63 -2.70 -16.80
C GLN A 452 31.07 -3.23 -16.75
N HIS A 453 31.41 -4.10 -15.79
CA HIS A 453 32.73 -4.75 -15.74
C HIS A 453 32.86 -5.83 -16.83
N GLU A 454 31.85 -6.69 -17.02
CA GLU A 454 31.85 -7.72 -18.10
C GLU A 454 31.88 -7.15 -19.53
N LYS A 455 31.45 -5.89 -19.74
CA LYS A 455 31.54 -5.25 -21.06
C LYS A 455 32.85 -4.52 -21.30
N LYS A 456 33.75 -4.44 -20.30
CA LYS A 456 35.06 -3.83 -20.42
C LYS A 456 36.19 -4.86 -20.50
N GLU A 457 35.93 -6.14 -20.24
CA GLU A 457 36.75 -7.32 -20.55
C GLU A 457 36.33 -7.89 -21.93
#